data_53e704514e9588b4cf668baf220c4a69
#
_entry.id   53e704514e9588b4cf668baf220c4a69
#
_cell.length_a   1.000
_cell.length_b   1.000
_cell.length_c   1.000
_cell.angle_alpha   90.00
_cell.angle_beta   90.00
_cell.angle_gamma   90.00
#
_symmetry.space_group_name_H-M   'P 1'
#
loop_
_entity.id
_entity.type
_entity.pdbx_description
1 polymer ?
#
loop_
_entity_poly.entity_id
_entity_poly.type
_entity_poly.pdbx_seq_one_letter_code
_entity_poly.pdbx_strand_id
1 'polypeptide(L)'
;MDLTPVEQRILGCLLEKQRTTPDGYPLTLNALRLACNQATNRDPVVDYDEATLRPALERLSRARLIRFASGHGSRVAKYRHLADEALALQPDEQAVLAVLLLRGPQTPGELKTRGDRLHAFADLGAVHATLDELARRGLVRDVGRRPGQKEDRWEHLLGEEGEAPVAAAQTSVVAAAPATPPGTPLTI
;
A
#
# COMPACT_ATOMS: atom_id res chain seq x y z
N MET A 1 14.57 6.51 -5.98
CA MET A 1 14.11 6.68 -4.57
C MET A 1 13.73 5.29 -4.12
N ASP A 2 14.42 4.76 -3.11
CA ASP A 2 14.39 3.32 -2.84
C ASP A 2 13.59 3.04 -1.56
N LEU A 3 12.26 3.16 -1.68
CA LEU A 3 11.33 2.90 -0.57
C LEU A 3 11.20 1.39 -0.35
N THR A 4 11.38 0.96 0.89
CA THR A 4 11.09 -0.41 1.30
C THR A 4 9.58 -0.73 1.20
N PRO A 5 9.16 -2.00 1.13
CA PRO A 5 7.75 -2.38 1.07
C PRO A 5 6.89 -1.79 2.20
N VAL A 6 7.46 -1.65 3.40
CA VAL A 6 6.77 -1.01 4.54
C VAL A 6 6.56 0.48 4.30
N GLU A 7 7.57 1.17 3.77
CA GLU A 7 7.48 2.60 3.44
C GLU A 7 6.51 2.88 2.31
N GLN A 8 6.52 2.04 1.27
CA GLN A 8 5.54 2.09 0.17
C GLN A 8 4.12 1.95 0.70
N ARG A 9 3.88 0.97 1.59
CA ARG A 9 2.58 0.75 2.22
C ARG A 9 2.12 1.94 3.05
N ILE A 10 3.01 2.51 3.86
CA ILE A 10 2.72 3.70 4.67
C ILE A 10 2.35 4.90 3.79
N LEU A 11 3.17 5.18 2.77
CA LEU A 11 2.95 6.32 1.88
C LEU A 11 1.64 6.17 1.10
N GLY A 12 1.37 4.99 0.55
CA GLY A 12 0.13 4.67 -0.15
C GLY A 12 -1.10 4.84 0.75
N CYS A 13 -1.03 4.40 2.02
CA CYS A 13 -2.10 4.58 2.99
C CYS A 13 -2.35 6.06 3.32
N LEU A 14 -1.30 6.86 3.48
CA LEU A 14 -1.45 8.29 3.78
C LEU A 14 -2.06 9.05 2.59
N LEU A 15 -1.65 8.76 1.35
CA LEU A 15 -2.25 9.31 0.14
C LEU A 15 -3.73 8.92 0.03
N GLU A 16 -4.06 7.65 0.22
CA GLU A 16 -5.43 7.16 0.18
C GLU A 16 -6.31 7.84 1.24
N LYS A 17 -5.87 7.83 2.50
CA LYS A 17 -6.69 8.29 3.64
C LYS A 17 -6.91 9.80 3.65
N GLN A 18 -6.01 10.59 3.10
CA GLN A 18 -6.24 12.01 2.90
C GLN A 18 -7.48 12.29 2.05
N ARG A 19 -7.76 11.42 1.06
CA ARG A 19 -8.88 11.57 0.12
C ARG A 19 -10.15 10.87 0.60
N THR A 20 -10.01 9.67 1.18
CA THR A 20 -11.17 8.83 1.52
C THR A 20 -11.72 9.06 2.91
N THR A 21 -10.91 9.55 3.84
CA THR A 21 -11.31 9.82 5.23
C THR A 21 -10.69 11.13 5.75
N PRO A 22 -11.00 12.28 5.12
CA PRO A 22 -10.35 13.56 5.45
C PRO A 22 -10.57 13.99 6.90
N ASP A 23 -11.72 13.69 7.51
CA ASP A 23 -12.03 14.01 8.91
C ASP A 23 -11.13 13.26 9.90
N GLY A 24 -10.65 12.08 9.53
CA GLY A 24 -9.71 11.27 10.30
C GLY A 24 -8.24 11.55 10.00
N TYR A 25 -7.94 12.42 9.06
CA TYR A 25 -6.59 12.75 8.62
C TYR A 25 -6.12 14.08 9.24
N PRO A 26 -4.85 14.22 9.68
CA PRO A 26 -3.73 13.27 9.68
C PRO A 26 -3.92 12.06 10.62
N LEU A 27 -3.26 10.91 10.31
CA LEU A 27 -3.44 9.67 11.03
C LEU A 27 -2.58 9.55 12.28
N THR A 28 -3.13 9.03 13.38
CA THR A 28 -2.33 8.53 14.50
C THR A 28 -1.58 7.26 14.10
N LEU A 29 -0.56 6.85 14.87
CA LEU A 29 0.18 5.61 14.59
C LEU A 29 -0.74 4.38 14.56
N ASN A 30 -1.67 4.26 15.49
CA ASN A 30 -2.63 3.15 15.50
C ASN A 30 -3.57 3.19 14.29
N ALA A 31 -4.10 4.37 13.91
CA ALA A 31 -4.94 4.51 12.72
C ALA A 31 -4.16 4.14 11.44
N LEU A 32 -2.88 4.53 11.35
CA LEU A 32 -2.01 4.17 10.24
C LEU A 32 -1.74 2.67 10.21
N ARG A 33 -1.47 2.04 11.36
CA ARG A 33 -1.30 0.58 11.46
C ARG A 33 -2.54 -0.16 10.94
N LEU A 34 -3.73 0.25 11.39
CA LEU A 34 -4.99 -0.32 10.91
C LEU A 34 -5.18 -0.10 9.40
N ALA A 35 -4.80 1.07 8.88
CA ALA A 35 -4.87 1.34 7.44
C ALA A 35 -3.91 0.47 6.62
N CYS A 36 -2.69 0.21 7.12
CA CYS A 36 -1.72 -0.67 6.47
C CYS A 36 -2.21 -2.12 6.39
N ASN A 37 -2.85 -2.61 7.46
CA ASN A 37 -3.26 -4.00 7.66
C ASN A 37 -4.69 -4.29 7.16
N GLN A 38 -5.34 -3.37 6.44
CA GLN A 38 -6.67 -3.64 5.88
C GLN A 38 -6.66 -4.88 4.97
N ALA A 39 -7.68 -5.72 5.09
CA ALA A 39 -7.86 -6.90 4.23
C ALA A 39 -8.32 -6.55 2.81
N THR A 40 -8.87 -5.34 2.62
CA THR A 40 -9.36 -4.87 1.33
C THR A 40 -8.50 -3.75 0.75
N ASN A 41 -8.42 -3.68 -0.56
CA ASN A 41 -7.66 -2.66 -1.30
C ASN A 41 -6.14 -2.65 -0.97
N ARG A 42 -5.61 -3.80 -0.59
CA ARG A 42 -4.19 -4.06 -0.30
C ARG A 42 -3.76 -5.35 -0.98
N ASP A 43 -2.61 -5.32 -1.63
CA ASP A 43 -1.97 -6.49 -2.20
C ASP A 43 -0.45 -6.34 -2.03
N PRO A 44 0.18 -7.23 -1.29
CA PRO A 44 -0.39 -8.28 -0.44
C PRO A 44 -1.09 -7.72 0.81
N VAL A 45 -1.94 -8.53 1.45
CA VAL A 45 -2.41 -8.25 2.81
C VAL A 45 -1.26 -8.51 3.77
N VAL A 46 -1.05 -7.59 4.70
CA VAL A 46 0.05 -7.64 5.69
C VAL A 46 -0.49 -7.48 7.11
N ASP A 47 0.33 -7.85 8.09
CA ASP A 47 0.05 -7.61 9.51
C ASP A 47 1.28 -6.95 10.17
N TYR A 48 1.44 -5.66 9.92
CA TYR A 48 2.51 -4.86 10.50
C TYR A 48 2.14 -4.41 11.92
N ASP A 49 3.07 -4.56 12.84
CA ASP A 49 2.98 -3.98 14.17
C ASP A 49 3.59 -2.56 14.21
N GLU A 50 3.46 -1.89 15.35
CA GLU A 50 4.03 -0.55 15.52
C GLU A 50 5.56 -0.54 15.48
N ALA A 51 6.21 -1.63 15.91
CA ALA A 51 7.67 -1.74 15.90
C ALA A 51 8.21 -1.76 14.47
N THR A 52 7.48 -2.38 13.55
CA THR A 52 7.76 -2.37 12.10
C THR A 52 7.54 -0.99 11.47
N LEU A 53 6.48 -0.28 11.88
CA LEU A 53 6.13 1.00 11.26
C LEU A 53 7.04 2.17 11.71
N ARG A 54 7.48 2.20 12.98
CA ARG A 54 8.24 3.33 13.53
C ARG A 54 9.54 3.63 12.77
N PRO A 55 10.43 2.67 12.49
CA PRO A 55 11.64 2.94 11.73
C PRO A 55 11.36 3.42 10.29
N ALA A 56 10.33 2.88 9.66
CA ALA A 56 9.92 3.29 8.31
C ALA A 56 9.39 4.75 8.30
N LEU A 57 8.60 5.14 9.30
CA LEU A 57 8.13 6.51 9.48
C LEU A 57 9.29 7.50 9.69
N GLU A 58 10.30 7.12 10.45
CA GLU A 58 11.50 7.95 10.63
C GLU A 58 12.27 8.14 9.31
N ARG A 59 12.42 7.08 8.50
CA ARG A 59 13.08 7.18 7.18
C ARG A 59 12.28 8.04 6.22
N LEU A 60 10.96 7.85 6.14
CA LEU A 60 10.07 8.68 5.32
C LEU A 60 10.09 10.16 5.74
N SER A 61 10.20 10.43 7.05
CA SER A 61 10.31 11.80 7.56
C SER A 61 11.66 12.44 7.18
N ARG A 62 12.76 11.71 7.28
CA ARG A 62 14.10 12.18 6.82
C ARG A 62 14.12 12.43 5.31
N ALA A 63 13.42 11.59 4.54
CA ALA A 63 13.25 11.77 3.10
C ALA A 63 12.27 12.90 2.73
N ARG A 64 11.67 13.57 3.71
CA ARG A 64 10.66 14.63 3.54
C ARG A 64 9.41 14.20 2.76
N LEU A 65 9.08 12.91 2.80
CA LEU A 65 7.86 12.36 2.20
C LEU A 65 6.67 12.38 3.15
N ILE A 66 6.94 12.48 4.45
CA ILE A 66 5.93 12.65 5.50
C ILE A 66 6.41 13.67 6.52
N ARG A 67 5.45 14.19 7.30
CA ARG A 67 5.75 14.98 8.49
C ARG A 67 4.84 14.61 9.65
N PHE A 68 5.33 14.90 10.86
CA PHE A 68 4.53 14.91 12.07
C PHE A 68 3.62 16.14 12.07
N ALA A 69 2.35 15.93 12.30
CA ALA A 69 1.38 16.99 12.52
C ALA A 69 0.94 16.95 13.99
N SER A 70 1.33 17.96 14.76
CA SER A 70 0.85 18.15 16.12
C SER A 70 -0.23 19.22 16.09
N GLY A 71 -1.48 18.88 16.41
CA GLY A 71 -2.52 19.87 16.64
C GLY A 71 -2.28 20.62 17.95
N HIS A 72 -2.65 21.90 18.05
CA HIS A 72 -2.66 22.64 19.30
C HIS A 72 -3.49 21.86 20.36
N GLY A 73 -2.84 21.41 21.45
CA GLY A 73 -3.47 20.64 22.51
C GLY A 73 -3.50 19.11 22.34
N SER A 74 -3.05 18.57 21.20
CA SER A 74 -2.97 17.11 21.02
C SER A 74 -1.64 16.56 21.51
N ARG A 75 -1.70 15.61 22.48
CA ARG A 75 -0.52 14.88 22.99
C ARG A 75 -0.12 13.70 22.08
N VAL A 76 -0.93 13.39 21.07
CA VAL A 76 -0.70 12.24 20.19
C VAL A 76 -0.14 12.71 18.86
N ALA A 77 1.03 12.20 18.50
CA ALA A 77 1.62 12.45 17.19
C ALA A 77 0.73 11.89 16.07
N LYS A 78 0.52 12.70 15.04
CA LYS A 78 -0.18 12.33 13.82
C LYS A 78 0.77 12.46 12.64
N TYR A 79 0.48 11.73 11.57
CA TYR A 79 1.31 11.66 10.37
C TYR A 79 0.52 12.12 9.15
N ARG A 80 1.13 12.97 8.34
CA ARG A 80 0.63 13.33 7.01
C ARG A 80 1.73 13.15 5.97
N HIS A 81 1.36 12.82 4.71
CA HIS A 81 2.31 12.82 3.62
C HIS A 81 2.66 14.24 3.18
N LEU A 82 3.79 14.35 2.49
CA LEU A 82 4.28 15.52 1.77
C LEU A 82 4.61 15.16 0.31
N ALA A 83 4.10 14.02 -0.18
CA ALA A 83 4.42 13.51 -1.51
C ALA A 83 3.93 14.45 -2.62
N ASP A 84 2.85 15.17 -2.39
CA ASP A 84 2.34 16.22 -3.27
C ASP A 84 3.35 17.35 -3.43
N GLU A 85 4.00 17.78 -2.34
CA GLU A 85 5.04 18.81 -2.36
C GLU A 85 6.37 18.24 -2.87
N ALA A 86 6.80 17.10 -2.31
CA ALA A 86 8.11 16.49 -2.57
C ALA A 86 8.27 15.97 -4.01
N LEU A 87 7.19 15.46 -4.59
CA LEU A 87 7.14 14.92 -5.94
C LEU A 87 6.33 15.80 -6.90
N ALA A 88 5.87 16.98 -6.49
CA ALA A 88 5.05 17.91 -7.26
C ALA A 88 3.84 17.21 -7.93
N LEU A 89 3.09 16.40 -7.16
CA LEU A 89 2.02 15.56 -7.70
C LEU A 89 0.69 16.30 -7.79
N GLN A 90 0.04 16.17 -8.94
CA GLN A 90 -1.34 16.57 -9.14
C GLN A 90 -2.32 15.57 -8.50
N PRO A 91 -3.59 15.92 -8.27
CA PRO A 91 -4.57 15.05 -7.62
C PRO A 91 -4.81 13.69 -8.30
N ASP A 92 -4.80 13.64 -9.63
CA ASP A 92 -4.92 12.44 -10.45
C ASP A 92 -3.67 11.56 -10.33
N GLU A 93 -2.47 12.16 -10.35
CA GLU A 93 -1.19 11.47 -10.15
C GLU A 93 -1.10 10.85 -8.76
N GLN A 94 -1.57 11.55 -7.72
CA GLN A 94 -1.65 11.02 -6.35
C GLN A 94 -2.55 9.80 -6.29
N ALA A 95 -3.69 9.80 -6.99
CA ALA A 95 -4.62 8.67 -7.03
C ALA A 95 -3.98 7.44 -7.70
N VAL A 96 -3.32 7.62 -8.85
CA VAL A 96 -2.60 6.54 -9.54
C VAL A 96 -1.50 5.96 -8.65
N LEU A 97 -0.63 6.80 -8.10
CA LEU A 97 0.46 6.34 -7.23
C LEU A 97 -0.05 5.66 -5.95
N ALA A 98 -1.12 6.16 -5.33
CA ALA A 98 -1.71 5.50 -4.17
C ALA A 98 -2.19 4.08 -4.49
N VAL A 99 -2.85 3.86 -5.63
CA VAL A 99 -3.30 2.52 -6.04
C VAL A 99 -2.10 1.61 -6.32
N LEU A 100 -1.10 2.09 -7.04
CA LEU A 100 0.10 1.31 -7.37
C LEU A 100 0.91 0.93 -6.12
N LEU A 101 1.09 1.86 -5.17
CA LEU A 101 1.79 1.61 -3.89
C LEU A 101 1.06 0.60 -3.00
N LEU A 102 -0.28 0.55 -3.07
CA LEU A 102 -1.10 -0.30 -2.22
C LEU A 102 -1.38 -1.68 -2.83
N ARG A 103 -1.30 -1.82 -4.16
CA ARG A 103 -1.78 -3.00 -4.88
C ARG A 103 -0.78 -3.55 -5.91
N GLY A 104 0.39 -2.93 -6.04
CA GLY A 104 1.37 -3.32 -7.06
C GLY A 104 0.92 -3.01 -8.49
N PRO A 105 1.46 -3.68 -9.50
CA PRO A 105 1.21 -3.37 -10.90
C PRO A 105 -0.26 -3.52 -11.32
N GLN A 106 -0.79 -2.50 -12.00
CA GLN A 106 -2.20 -2.38 -12.41
C GLN A 106 -2.32 -2.07 -13.90
N THR A 107 -3.41 -2.53 -14.54
CA THR A 107 -3.81 -2.04 -15.86
C THR A 107 -4.47 -0.66 -15.76
N PRO A 108 -4.53 0.14 -16.85
CA PRO A 108 -5.24 1.41 -16.85
C PRO A 108 -6.71 1.29 -16.46
N GLY A 109 -7.39 0.21 -16.87
CA GLY A 109 -8.77 -0.08 -16.49
C GLY A 109 -8.92 -0.35 -14.99
N GLU A 110 -7.97 -1.08 -14.39
CA GLU A 110 -7.93 -1.31 -12.94
C GLU A 110 -7.66 -0.01 -12.18
N LEU A 111 -6.74 0.84 -12.68
CA LEU A 111 -6.45 2.16 -12.08
C LEU A 111 -7.67 3.06 -12.08
N LYS A 112 -8.40 3.13 -13.22
CA LYS A 112 -9.64 3.90 -13.29
C LYS A 112 -10.64 3.45 -12.23
N THR A 113 -10.93 2.16 -12.18
CA THR A 113 -11.94 1.60 -11.26
C THR A 113 -11.55 1.73 -9.79
N ARG A 114 -10.28 1.43 -9.46
CA ARG A 114 -9.77 1.41 -8.08
C ARG A 114 -9.41 2.80 -7.56
N GLY A 115 -9.06 3.72 -8.47
CA GLY A 115 -8.74 5.11 -8.18
C GLY A 115 -9.95 6.02 -8.06
N ASP A 116 -11.13 5.61 -8.51
CA ASP A 116 -12.33 6.46 -8.64
C ASP A 116 -12.72 7.18 -7.34
N ARG A 117 -12.57 6.52 -6.20
CA ARG A 117 -12.80 7.11 -4.87
C ARG A 117 -11.73 8.10 -4.42
N LEU A 118 -10.57 8.16 -5.10
CA LEU A 118 -9.46 9.07 -4.82
C LEU A 118 -9.50 10.27 -5.77
N HIS A 119 -9.78 9.99 -7.04
CA HIS A 119 -9.92 10.95 -8.13
C HIS A 119 -10.82 10.36 -9.22
N ALA A 120 -11.92 11.05 -9.54
CA ALA A 120 -12.86 10.61 -10.58
C ALA A 120 -12.29 10.92 -11.96
N PHE A 121 -11.68 9.92 -12.61
CA PHE A 121 -11.21 10.03 -13.99
C PHE A 121 -12.38 10.06 -14.96
N ALA A 122 -12.41 11.03 -15.87
CA ALA A 122 -13.48 11.16 -16.85
C ALA A 122 -13.63 9.91 -17.71
N ASP A 123 -12.50 9.42 -18.24
CA ASP A 123 -12.45 8.24 -19.11
C ASP A 123 -11.08 7.53 -18.96
N LEU A 124 -10.87 6.50 -19.78
CA LEU A 124 -9.61 5.75 -19.79
C LEU A 124 -8.46 6.57 -20.40
N GLY A 125 -8.77 7.49 -21.30
CA GLY A 125 -7.79 8.40 -21.92
C GLY A 125 -7.17 9.32 -20.87
N ALA A 126 -7.95 9.82 -19.90
CA ALA A 126 -7.45 10.61 -18.78
C ALA A 126 -6.45 9.82 -17.91
N VAL A 127 -6.71 8.53 -17.67
CA VAL A 127 -5.77 7.66 -16.95
C VAL A 127 -4.47 7.48 -17.73
N HIS A 128 -4.54 7.26 -19.04
CA HIS A 128 -3.35 7.15 -19.90
C HIS A 128 -2.53 8.44 -19.89
N ALA A 129 -3.17 9.59 -20.00
CA ALA A 129 -2.48 10.88 -19.93
C ALA A 129 -1.74 11.08 -18.60
N THR A 130 -2.36 10.70 -17.47
CA THR A 130 -1.73 10.74 -16.15
C THR A 130 -0.55 9.76 -16.06
N LEU A 131 -0.68 8.54 -16.61
CA LEU A 131 0.41 7.56 -16.63
C LEU A 131 1.59 8.02 -17.49
N ASP A 132 1.33 8.61 -18.65
CA ASP A 132 2.34 9.15 -19.55
C ASP A 132 3.13 10.29 -18.88
N GLU A 133 2.44 11.18 -18.17
CA GLU A 133 3.07 12.27 -17.42
C GLU A 133 3.94 11.73 -16.27
N LEU A 134 3.44 10.78 -15.48
CA LEU A 134 4.20 10.12 -14.43
C LEU A 134 5.41 9.35 -14.98
N ALA A 135 5.27 8.68 -16.14
CA ALA A 135 6.34 7.95 -16.80
C ALA A 135 7.43 8.90 -17.31
N ARG A 136 7.05 10.03 -17.94
CA ARG A 136 7.98 11.07 -18.38
C ARG A 136 8.82 11.62 -17.22
N ARG A 137 8.28 11.60 -16.01
CA ARG A 137 8.95 12.04 -14.78
C ARG A 137 9.69 10.90 -14.05
N GLY A 138 9.66 9.67 -14.59
CA GLY A 138 10.32 8.50 -14.00
C GLY A 138 9.69 8.02 -12.70
N LEU A 139 8.39 8.24 -12.50
CA LEU A 139 7.66 7.81 -11.29
C LEU A 139 6.90 6.50 -11.48
N VAL A 140 6.58 6.15 -12.73
CA VAL A 140 5.97 4.86 -13.11
C VAL A 140 6.61 4.33 -14.38
N ARG A 141 6.43 3.03 -14.65
CA ARG A 141 6.80 2.40 -15.93
C ARG A 141 5.76 1.38 -16.35
N ASP A 142 5.70 1.15 -17.67
CA ASP A 142 5.01 0.03 -18.26
C ASP A 142 5.87 -1.24 -18.07
N VAL A 143 5.28 -2.29 -17.53
CA VAL A 143 5.93 -3.60 -17.33
C VAL A 143 5.40 -4.66 -18.28
N GLY A 144 4.62 -4.24 -19.28
CA GLY A 144 4.03 -5.12 -20.27
C GLY A 144 2.89 -5.98 -19.73
N ARG A 145 2.48 -6.92 -20.56
CA ARG A 145 1.34 -7.82 -20.30
C ARG A 145 1.77 -9.05 -19.54
N ARG A 146 0.93 -9.50 -18.63
CA ARG A 146 1.07 -10.86 -18.09
C ARG A 146 0.58 -11.89 -19.11
N PRO A 147 1.13 -13.12 -19.12
CA PRO A 147 0.63 -14.19 -19.98
C PRO A 147 -0.88 -14.34 -19.89
N GLY A 148 -1.58 -14.36 -21.04
CA GLY A 148 -3.03 -14.47 -21.13
C GLY A 148 -3.82 -13.17 -20.86
N GLN A 149 -3.17 -12.04 -20.63
CA GLN A 149 -3.83 -10.74 -20.45
C GLN A 149 -3.72 -9.90 -21.74
N LYS A 150 -4.72 -9.02 -21.96
CA LYS A 150 -4.81 -8.17 -23.15
C LYS A 150 -4.20 -6.79 -22.96
N GLU A 151 -4.08 -6.32 -21.71
CA GLU A 151 -3.65 -4.97 -21.37
C GLU A 151 -2.30 -4.97 -20.67
N ASP A 152 -1.49 -3.95 -20.97
CA ASP A 152 -0.21 -3.71 -20.32
C ASP A 152 -0.44 -3.24 -18.88
N ARG A 153 0.50 -3.54 -17.99
CA ARG A 153 0.46 -3.14 -16.58
C ARG A 153 1.50 -2.09 -16.29
N TRP A 154 1.17 -1.24 -15.36
CA TRP A 154 2.01 -0.15 -14.90
C TRP A 154 2.39 -0.38 -13.44
N GLU A 155 3.63 -0.08 -13.09
CA GLU A 155 4.11 -0.10 -11.72
C GLU A 155 4.78 1.22 -11.34
N HIS A 156 4.86 1.53 -10.05
CA HIS A 156 5.61 2.68 -9.56
C HIS A 156 7.11 2.40 -9.51
N LEU A 157 7.93 3.45 -9.64
CA LEU A 157 9.40 3.41 -9.54
C LEU A 157 9.92 4.02 -8.23
N LEU A 158 9.12 4.03 -7.17
CA LEU A 158 9.48 4.58 -5.86
C LEU A 158 10.10 3.55 -4.91
N GLY A 159 10.18 2.29 -5.30
CA GLY A 159 10.73 1.18 -4.51
C GLY A 159 12.07 0.70 -5.04
N GLU A 160 12.75 -0.15 -4.26
CA GLU A 160 13.92 -0.88 -4.71
C GLU A 160 13.52 -1.85 -5.85
N GLU A 161 14.33 -1.90 -6.90
CA GLU A 161 14.09 -2.83 -8.01
C GLU A 161 14.21 -4.28 -7.51
N GLY A 162 13.12 -5.03 -7.63
CA GLY A 162 13.11 -6.48 -7.44
C GLY A 162 12.58 -7.01 -6.13
N GLU A 163 12.17 -6.19 -5.17
CA GLU A 163 11.57 -6.67 -3.92
C GLU A 163 10.04 -6.62 -4.00
N ALA A 164 9.46 -7.73 -4.49
CA ALA A 164 8.02 -7.96 -4.31
C ALA A 164 7.73 -8.01 -2.79
N PRO A 165 6.65 -7.38 -2.29
CA PRO A 165 6.30 -7.43 -0.88
C PRO A 165 6.18 -8.89 -0.46
N VAL A 166 6.98 -9.30 0.53
CA VAL A 166 6.97 -10.67 1.06
C VAL A 166 5.60 -10.90 1.68
N ALA A 167 4.77 -11.72 1.03
CA ALA A 167 3.56 -12.22 1.64
C ALA A 167 3.96 -12.94 2.93
N ALA A 168 3.38 -12.53 4.06
CA ALA A 168 3.59 -13.22 5.33
C ALA A 168 3.28 -14.69 5.11
N ALA A 169 4.30 -15.56 5.23
CA ALA A 169 4.13 -16.99 5.14
C ALA A 169 3.11 -17.40 6.22
N GLN A 170 1.92 -17.78 5.78
CA GLN A 170 0.96 -18.43 6.65
C GLN A 170 1.55 -19.78 6.99
N THR A 171 2.19 -19.87 8.15
CA THR A 171 2.57 -21.14 8.75
C THR A 171 1.25 -21.78 9.19
N SER A 172 0.69 -22.61 8.30
CA SER A 172 -0.41 -23.50 8.66
C SER A 172 0.12 -24.49 9.69
N VAL A 173 -0.13 -24.19 10.95
CA VAL A 173 0.02 -25.17 12.03
C VAL A 173 -1.10 -26.19 11.82
N VAL A 174 -0.78 -27.27 11.13
CA VAL A 174 -1.62 -28.46 11.10
C VAL A 174 -1.62 -29.01 12.53
N ALA A 175 -2.71 -28.75 13.25
CA ALA A 175 -2.94 -29.39 14.54
C ALA A 175 -3.05 -30.92 14.31
N ALA A 176 -2.01 -31.65 14.72
CA ALA A 176 -2.06 -33.10 14.77
C ALA A 176 -3.12 -33.52 15.81
N ALA A 177 -4.15 -34.20 15.34
CA ALA A 177 -5.14 -34.84 16.20
C ALA A 177 -4.46 -35.90 17.10
N PRO A 178 -4.82 -36.01 18.37
CA PRO A 178 -4.24 -37.03 19.26
C PRO A 178 -4.70 -38.44 18.84
N ALA A 179 -3.74 -39.31 18.60
CA ALA A 179 -3.98 -40.73 18.34
C ALA A 179 -4.61 -41.41 19.57
N THR A 180 -5.75 -42.03 19.38
CA THR A 180 -6.41 -42.90 20.37
C THR A 180 -5.58 -44.19 20.56
N PRO A 181 -5.25 -44.62 21.78
CA PRO A 181 -4.54 -45.88 21.99
C PRO A 181 -5.46 -47.07 21.73
N PRO A 182 -4.92 -48.20 21.23
CA PRO A 182 -5.70 -49.40 20.95
C PRO A 182 -6.11 -50.08 22.27
N GLY A 183 -7.40 -50.42 22.36
CA GLY A 183 -7.97 -51.11 23.48
C GLY A 183 -7.42 -52.54 23.60
N THR A 184 -7.12 -52.93 24.83
CA THR A 184 -6.73 -54.27 25.25
C THR A 184 -7.92 -55.26 25.13
N PRO A 185 -7.76 -56.43 24.54
CA PRO A 185 -8.82 -57.44 24.58
C PRO A 185 -8.87 -58.13 25.94
N LEU A 186 -10.05 -58.20 26.54
CA LEU A 186 -10.35 -59.05 27.70
C LEU A 186 -10.45 -60.51 27.24
N THR A 187 -9.62 -61.36 27.82
CA THR A 187 -9.75 -62.81 27.72
C THR A 187 -10.58 -63.31 28.90
N ILE A 188 -11.57 -64.11 28.60
CA ILE A 188 -12.23 -65.07 29.54
C ILE A 188 -11.75 -66.43 29.22
#